data_779b17e5e3f1d9a5bc97370feba0308b
#
_entry.id   779b17e5e3f1d9a5bc97370feba0308b
#
_cell.length_a   1.000
_cell.length_b   1.000
_cell.length_c   1.000
_cell.angle_alpha   90.00
_cell.angle_beta   90.00
_cell.angle_gamma   90.00
#
_symmetry.space_group_name_H-M   'P 1'
#
loop_
_entity.id
_entity.type
_entity.pdbx_description
1 polymer ?
#
loop_
_entity_poly.entity_id
_entity_poly.type
_entity_poly.pdbx_seq_one_letter_code
_entity_poly.pdbx_strand_id
1 'polypeptide(L)'
;YFNHPDSLTLENQEKISQALDTLGYKKNKLAKVLANGKSEFIGIIVPNLYLHYYSEMLTQLLSSYSNYHYKFLVFSSEHGAEEEQQYIEELLSYQIEGLIVLSHTLSSQKLASYQIPVIAIEREAEYISSITTDNYMGSLQATSLLIRDKCDILIHINVNVEKTVPAYDRIRAFEETCKEYQVPYDIDLSVSGNSYQEILNVIRRIFTRIEEKYPNQKKGIFLANDTYANMFLNLIFQKYGYFPDTYELVGFDNSPIAS
;
A
#
# COMPACT_ATOMS: atom_id res chain seq x y z
N TYR A 1 -34.70 -9.82 -22.83
CA TYR A 1 -35.09 -9.30 -21.52
C TYR A 1 -33.91 -8.89 -20.68
N PHE A 2 -32.95 -9.79 -20.39
CA PHE A 2 -31.84 -9.52 -19.45
C PHE A 2 -30.87 -8.42 -19.90
N ASN A 3 -30.67 -8.22 -21.18
CA ASN A 3 -29.71 -7.23 -21.71
C ASN A 3 -30.42 -5.97 -22.23
N HIS A 4 -31.71 -6.09 -22.67
CA HIS A 4 -32.50 -5.01 -23.23
C HIS A 4 -33.95 -5.14 -22.77
N PRO A 5 -34.28 -4.88 -21.48
CA PRO A 5 -35.63 -5.01 -20.96
C PRO A 5 -36.63 -4.12 -21.73
N ASP A 6 -36.16 -2.93 -22.13
CA ASP A 6 -36.99 -1.94 -22.86
C ASP A 6 -37.42 -2.39 -24.28
N SER A 7 -36.85 -3.50 -24.77
CA SER A 7 -37.27 -4.11 -26.05
C SER A 7 -38.59 -4.90 -25.94
N LEU A 8 -39.09 -5.06 -24.73
CA LEU A 8 -40.33 -5.80 -24.45
C LEU A 8 -41.44 -4.87 -23.93
N THR A 9 -42.70 -5.24 -24.16
CA THR A 9 -43.83 -4.56 -23.56
C THR A 9 -43.84 -4.73 -22.04
N LEU A 10 -44.38 -3.78 -21.29
CA LEU A 10 -44.50 -3.82 -19.83
C LEU A 10 -45.14 -5.12 -19.34
N GLU A 11 -46.25 -5.56 -20.03
CA GLU A 11 -46.94 -6.81 -19.71
C GLU A 11 -46.01 -8.04 -19.82
N ASN A 12 -45.16 -8.09 -20.85
CA ASN A 12 -44.20 -9.19 -21.00
C ASN A 12 -43.08 -9.13 -20.00
N GLN A 13 -42.64 -7.93 -19.62
CA GLN A 13 -41.63 -7.75 -18.54
C GLN A 13 -42.18 -8.26 -17.21
N GLU A 14 -43.43 -7.95 -16.86
CA GLU A 14 -44.10 -8.42 -15.64
C GLU A 14 -44.25 -9.95 -15.63
N LYS A 15 -44.70 -10.56 -16.73
CA LYS A 15 -44.80 -12.02 -16.85
C LYS A 15 -43.47 -12.74 -16.66
N ILE A 16 -42.40 -12.19 -17.27
CA ILE A 16 -41.06 -12.76 -17.12
C ILE A 16 -40.54 -12.60 -15.68
N SER A 17 -40.79 -11.43 -15.06
CA SER A 17 -40.40 -11.18 -13.68
C SER A 17 -41.07 -12.18 -12.73
N GLN A 18 -42.38 -12.35 -12.85
CA GLN A 18 -43.14 -13.32 -12.04
C GLN A 18 -42.68 -14.77 -12.23
N ALA A 19 -42.35 -15.15 -13.48
CA ALA A 19 -41.84 -16.48 -13.76
C ALA A 19 -40.46 -16.69 -13.14
N LEU A 20 -39.56 -15.68 -13.18
CA LEU A 20 -38.25 -15.72 -12.56
C LEU A 20 -38.32 -15.87 -11.04
N ASP A 21 -39.25 -15.10 -10.41
CA ASP A 21 -39.46 -15.16 -8.96
C ASP A 21 -40.04 -16.52 -8.57
N THR A 22 -41.01 -17.06 -9.31
CA THR A 22 -41.65 -18.36 -9.06
C THR A 22 -40.64 -19.50 -9.18
N LEU A 23 -39.70 -19.42 -10.13
CA LEU A 23 -38.67 -20.41 -10.38
C LEU A 23 -37.43 -20.25 -9.48
N GLY A 24 -37.39 -19.19 -8.67
CA GLY A 24 -36.19 -18.84 -7.88
C GLY A 24 -34.95 -18.60 -8.78
N TYR A 25 -35.14 -18.16 -10.02
CA TYR A 25 -34.09 -18.02 -10.99
C TYR A 25 -33.10 -16.91 -10.59
N LYS A 26 -31.85 -17.28 -10.38
CA LYS A 26 -30.76 -16.30 -10.21
C LYS A 26 -29.95 -16.25 -11.49
N LYS A 27 -29.79 -15.04 -12.04
CA LYS A 27 -28.96 -14.81 -13.23
C LYS A 27 -27.54 -15.37 -13.00
N ASN A 28 -27.15 -16.35 -13.80
CA ASN A 28 -25.79 -16.89 -13.74
C ASN A 28 -24.82 -15.89 -14.36
N LYS A 29 -24.04 -15.23 -13.50
CA LYS A 29 -23.04 -14.23 -13.94
C LYS A 29 -21.91 -14.86 -14.76
N LEU A 30 -21.53 -16.11 -14.46
CA LEU A 30 -20.50 -16.83 -15.22
C LEU A 30 -20.98 -17.15 -16.65
N ALA A 31 -22.24 -17.53 -16.82
CA ALA A 31 -22.81 -17.73 -18.15
C ALA A 31 -22.83 -16.44 -18.97
N LYS A 32 -23.03 -15.28 -18.32
CA LYS A 32 -22.94 -13.97 -18.96
C LYS A 32 -21.52 -13.67 -19.43
N VAL A 33 -20.50 -14.01 -18.64
CA VAL A 33 -19.08 -13.87 -18.99
C VAL A 33 -18.76 -14.68 -20.23
N LEU A 34 -19.17 -15.95 -20.25
CA LEU A 34 -18.96 -16.85 -21.42
C LEU A 34 -19.64 -16.31 -22.69
N ALA A 35 -20.83 -15.72 -22.56
CA ALA A 35 -21.58 -15.19 -23.71
C ALA A 35 -21.04 -13.85 -24.22
N ASN A 36 -20.55 -12.98 -23.33
CA ASN A 36 -20.16 -11.62 -23.66
C ASN A 36 -18.65 -11.39 -23.74
N GLY A 37 -17.84 -12.37 -23.32
CA GLY A 37 -16.36 -12.28 -23.27
C GLY A 37 -15.83 -11.24 -22.27
N LYS A 38 -16.66 -10.73 -21.36
CA LYS A 38 -16.27 -9.74 -20.33
C LYS A 38 -16.60 -10.25 -18.94
N SER A 39 -15.57 -10.39 -18.12
CA SER A 39 -15.72 -10.92 -16.75
C SER A 39 -16.12 -9.84 -15.74
N GLU A 40 -15.80 -8.59 -16.02
CA GLU A 40 -15.93 -7.45 -15.09
C GLU A 40 -15.07 -7.66 -13.81
N PHE A 41 -13.99 -8.47 -13.90
CA PHE A 41 -13.05 -8.69 -12.81
C PHE A 41 -11.74 -7.94 -13.03
N ILE A 42 -11.24 -7.33 -11.95
CA ILE A 42 -9.88 -6.79 -11.84
C ILE A 42 -9.14 -7.59 -10.79
N GLY A 43 -7.95 -8.06 -11.12
CA GLY A 43 -7.03 -8.68 -10.16
C GLY A 43 -6.27 -7.61 -9.37
N ILE A 44 -6.01 -7.90 -8.10
CA ILE A 44 -5.17 -7.05 -7.25
C ILE A 44 -4.17 -7.94 -6.53
N ILE A 45 -2.88 -7.62 -6.64
CA ILE A 45 -1.80 -8.23 -5.86
C ILE A 45 -1.28 -7.23 -4.85
N VAL A 46 -1.35 -7.60 -3.57
CA VAL A 46 -0.81 -6.81 -2.46
C VAL A 46 0.32 -7.56 -1.77
N PRO A 47 1.39 -6.90 -1.26
CA PRO A 47 2.48 -7.61 -0.59
C PRO A 47 2.07 -8.10 0.82
N ASN A 48 1.24 -7.34 1.52
CA ASN A 48 0.70 -7.66 2.85
C ASN A 48 -0.42 -6.70 3.24
N LEU A 49 -1.10 -6.97 4.36
CA LEU A 49 -2.17 -6.11 4.88
C LEU A 49 -1.90 -5.57 6.30
N TYR A 50 -0.76 -5.92 6.92
CA TYR A 50 -0.42 -5.39 8.24
C TYR A 50 0.16 -3.96 8.18
N LEU A 51 0.72 -3.54 7.07
CA LEU A 51 1.05 -2.13 6.83
C LEU A 51 -0.24 -1.39 6.44
N HIS A 52 -0.61 -0.39 7.23
CA HIS A 52 -1.86 0.35 7.06
C HIS A 52 -2.00 1.00 5.69
N TYR A 53 -0.89 1.37 5.05
CA TYR A 53 -0.89 1.87 3.68
C TYR A 53 -1.59 0.91 2.70
N TYR A 54 -1.24 -0.38 2.71
CA TYR A 54 -1.82 -1.33 1.77
C TYR A 54 -3.29 -1.64 2.06
N SER A 55 -3.66 -1.76 3.32
CA SER A 55 -5.06 -1.99 3.70
C SER A 55 -5.95 -0.79 3.38
N GLU A 56 -5.48 0.44 3.57
CA GLU A 56 -6.20 1.64 3.20
C GLU A 56 -6.31 1.79 1.68
N MET A 57 -5.22 1.59 0.95
CA MET A 57 -5.22 1.60 -0.52
C MET A 57 -6.21 0.58 -1.07
N LEU A 58 -6.21 -0.64 -0.52
CA LEU A 58 -7.16 -1.69 -0.92
C LEU A 58 -8.61 -1.25 -0.64
N THR A 59 -8.87 -0.65 0.51
CA THR A 59 -10.20 -0.12 0.86
C THR A 59 -10.68 0.89 -0.18
N GLN A 60 -9.82 1.83 -0.58
CA GLN A 60 -10.15 2.82 -1.61
C GLN A 60 -10.38 2.19 -2.98
N LEU A 61 -9.53 1.25 -3.39
CA LEU A 61 -9.71 0.52 -4.65
C LEU A 61 -11.04 -0.24 -4.68
N LEU A 62 -11.37 -0.98 -3.62
CA LEU A 62 -12.63 -1.74 -3.53
C LEU A 62 -13.86 -0.84 -3.52
N SER A 63 -13.78 0.35 -2.91
CA SER A 63 -14.89 1.32 -2.90
C SER A 63 -15.27 1.83 -4.29
N SER A 64 -14.35 1.75 -5.25
CA SER A 64 -14.57 2.15 -6.64
C SER A 64 -15.63 1.28 -7.37
N TYR A 65 -16.01 0.12 -6.82
CA TYR A 65 -17.08 -0.72 -7.34
C TYR A 65 -18.40 0.05 -7.53
N SER A 66 -18.73 0.96 -6.63
CA SER A 66 -19.96 1.77 -6.72
C SER A 66 -20.02 2.61 -8.00
N ASN A 67 -18.87 3.04 -8.52
CA ASN A 67 -18.78 3.92 -9.68
C ASN A 67 -18.56 3.15 -11.00
N TYR A 68 -17.80 2.07 -10.97
CA TYR A 68 -17.34 1.38 -12.19
C TYR A 68 -17.90 -0.03 -12.34
N HIS A 69 -18.48 -0.61 -11.27
CA HIS A 69 -19.06 -1.95 -11.23
C HIS A 69 -18.09 -3.12 -11.52
N TYR A 70 -16.77 -2.87 -11.50
CA TYR A 70 -15.79 -3.94 -11.53
C TYR A 70 -15.72 -4.64 -10.19
N LYS A 71 -15.62 -5.95 -10.22
CA LYS A 71 -15.39 -6.81 -9.07
C LYS A 71 -13.91 -7.05 -8.91
N PHE A 72 -13.44 -7.24 -7.70
CA PHE A 72 -12.03 -7.39 -7.40
C PHE A 72 -11.74 -8.80 -6.89
N LEU A 73 -10.67 -9.42 -7.42
CA LEU A 73 -10.07 -10.63 -6.91
C LEU A 73 -8.70 -10.24 -6.31
N VAL A 74 -8.53 -10.45 -5.01
CA VAL A 74 -7.36 -9.96 -4.27
C VAL A 74 -6.53 -11.13 -3.77
N PHE A 75 -5.23 -11.12 -4.05
CA PHE A 75 -4.25 -12.05 -3.50
C PHE A 75 -3.17 -11.28 -2.75
N SER A 76 -2.72 -11.86 -1.62
CA SER A 76 -1.57 -11.35 -0.88
C SER A 76 -0.35 -12.22 -1.17
N SER A 77 0.72 -11.62 -1.70
CA SER A 77 1.95 -12.33 -2.07
C SER A 77 3.07 -11.90 -1.12
N GLU A 78 3.36 -12.76 -0.14
CA GLU A 78 4.37 -12.50 0.91
C GLU A 78 5.69 -13.23 0.66
N HIS A 79 5.70 -14.24 -0.23
CA HIS A 79 6.80 -15.21 -0.36
C HIS A 79 7.59 -15.08 -1.67
N GLY A 80 7.49 -13.93 -2.35
CA GLY A 80 8.36 -13.60 -3.47
C GLY A 80 7.79 -13.87 -4.86
N ALA A 81 8.66 -13.84 -5.87
CA ALA A 81 8.27 -13.77 -7.29
C ALA A 81 7.54 -15.03 -7.80
N GLU A 82 7.88 -16.21 -7.31
CA GLU A 82 7.23 -17.46 -7.74
C GLU A 82 5.77 -17.51 -7.28
N GLU A 83 5.51 -17.14 -6.03
CA GLU A 83 4.15 -17.07 -5.49
C GLU A 83 3.33 -16.00 -6.21
N GLU A 84 3.90 -14.81 -6.42
CA GLU A 84 3.23 -13.73 -7.15
C GLU A 84 2.87 -14.18 -8.58
N GLN A 85 3.78 -14.87 -9.27
CA GLN A 85 3.51 -15.40 -10.61
C GLN A 85 2.34 -16.39 -10.58
N GLN A 86 2.32 -17.33 -9.64
CA GLN A 86 1.23 -18.31 -9.50
C GLN A 86 -0.12 -17.62 -9.27
N TYR A 87 -0.17 -16.60 -8.42
CA TYR A 87 -1.40 -15.85 -8.16
C TYR A 87 -1.87 -15.06 -9.37
N ILE A 88 -0.95 -14.50 -10.16
CA ILE A 88 -1.32 -13.84 -11.42
C ILE A 88 -1.87 -14.84 -12.42
N GLU A 89 -1.26 -16.02 -12.56
CA GLU A 89 -1.75 -17.09 -13.43
C GLU A 89 -3.14 -17.58 -12.99
N GLU A 90 -3.38 -17.71 -11.69
CA GLU A 90 -4.70 -18.00 -11.14
C GLU A 90 -5.71 -16.90 -11.48
N LEU A 91 -5.36 -15.63 -11.30
CA LEU A 91 -6.22 -14.48 -11.66
C LEU A 91 -6.56 -14.48 -13.16
N LEU A 92 -5.59 -14.79 -14.02
CA LEU A 92 -5.81 -14.89 -15.48
C LEU A 92 -6.80 -16.02 -15.83
N SER A 93 -6.82 -17.12 -15.06
CA SER A 93 -7.80 -18.19 -15.24
C SER A 93 -9.24 -17.74 -15.04
N TYR A 94 -9.46 -16.70 -14.21
CA TYR A 94 -10.76 -16.05 -14.03
C TYR A 94 -11.07 -15.01 -15.13
N GLN A 95 -10.21 -14.90 -16.16
CA GLN A 95 -10.37 -13.92 -17.26
C GLN A 95 -10.47 -12.48 -16.78
N ILE A 96 -9.60 -12.08 -15.83
CA ILE A 96 -9.55 -10.68 -15.38
C ILE A 96 -9.30 -9.73 -16.55
N GLU A 97 -9.90 -8.54 -16.52
CA GLU A 97 -9.79 -7.52 -17.56
C GLU A 97 -8.64 -6.54 -17.33
N GLY A 98 -8.04 -6.60 -16.14
CA GLY A 98 -6.88 -5.81 -15.76
C GLY A 98 -6.30 -6.26 -14.43
N LEU A 99 -5.09 -5.81 -14.14
CA LEU A 99 -4.33 -6.16 -12.96
C LEU A 99 -3.77 -4.91 -12.29
N ILE A 100 -3.94 -4.80 -10.99
CA ILE A 100 -3.30 -3.77 -10.14
C ILE A 100 -2.27 -4.47 -9.26
N VAL A 101 -1.03 -4.00 -9.28
CA VAL A 101 0.09 -4.63 -8.56
C VAL A 101 0.70 -3.61 -7.59
N LEU A 102 0.68 -3.94 -6.29
CA LEU A 102 1.30 -3.17 -5.22
C LEU A 102 2.60 -3.83 -4.73
N SER A 103 2.96 -4.99 -5.25
CA SER A 103 4.21 -5.71 -4.95
C SER A 103 5.37 -5.22 -5.82
N HIS A 104 6.59 -5.60 -5.45
CA HIS A 104 7.83 -5.22 -6.16
C HIS A 104 8.64 -6.43 -6.65
N THR A 105 8.07 -7.64 -6.66
CA THR A 105 8.82 -8.88 -6.88
C THR A 105 9.02 -9.21 -8.35
N LEU A 106 7.97 -9.09 -9.19
CA LEU A 106 8.09 -9.34 -10.62
C LEU A 106 8.54 -8.09 -11.39
N SER A 107 9.36 -8.25 -12.43
CA SER A 107 9.76 -7.14 -13.29
C SER A 107 8.59 -6.58 -14.10
N SER A 108 8.65 -5.29 -14.47
CA SER A 108 7.62 -4.66 -15.32
C SER A 108 7.54 -5.32 -16.71
N GLN A 109 8.65 -5.84 -17.23
CA GLN A 109 8.68 -6.61 -18.47
C GLN A 109 7.89 -7.92 -18.34
N LYS A 110 8.06 -8.66 -17.23
CA LYS A 110 7.29 -9.88 -16.97
C LYS A 110 5.80 -9.58 -16.84
N LEU A 111 5.44 -8.51 -16.10
CA LEU A 111 4.06 -8.08 -15.97
C LEU A 111 3.42 -7.70 -17.31
N ALA A 112 4.14 -6.98 -18.17
CA ALA A 112 3.69 -6.65 -19.52
C ALA A 112 3.47 -7.88 -20.40
N SER A 113 4.20 -8.97 -20.18
CA SER A 113 4.08 -10.21 -20.98
C SER A 113 2.73 -10.93 -20.81
N TYR A 114 1.95 -10.60 -19.81
CA TYR A 114 0.59 -11.18 -19.62
C TYR A 114 -0.46 -10.62 -20.59
N GLN A 115 -0.14 -9.57 -21.36
CA GLN A 115 -0.97 -9.02 -22.43
C GLN A 115 -2.36 -8.53 -21.97
N ILE A 116 -2.48 -8.12 -20.72
CA ILE A 116 -3.65 -7.45 -20.17
C ILE A 116 -3.22 -6.05 -19.65
N PRO A 117 -4.13 -5.10 -19.46
CA PRO A 117 -3.83 -3.84 -18.80
C PRO A 117 -3.29 -4.07 -17.39
N VAL A 118 -2.10 -3.54 -17.09
CA VAL A 118 -1.47 -3.62 -15.77
C VAL A 118 -1.14 -2.21 -15.28
N ILE A 119 -1.49 -1.92 -14.03
CA ILE A 119 -1.09 -0.71 -13.32
C ILE A 119 -0.28 -1.13 -12.08
N ALA A 120 0.93 -0.60 -11.97
CA ALA A 120 1.74 -0.74 -10.77
C ALA A 120 1.59 0.48 -9.85
N ILE A 121 1.56 0.26 -8.54
CA ILE A 121 1.49 1.32 -7.53
C ILE A 121 2.77 1.28 -6.69
N GLU A 122 3.34 2.46 -6.41
CA GLU A 122 4.58 2.67 -5.65
C GLU A 122 5.81 1.96 -6.25
N ARG A 123 5.87 1.83 -7.56
CA ARG A 123 7.06 1.34 -8.27
C ARG A 123 7.20 2.04 -9.62
N GLU A 124 8.43 2.32 -10.02
CA GLU A 124 8.72 2.72 -11.39
C GLU A 124 8.60 1.51 -12.33
N ALA A 125 8.06 1.73 -13.51
CA ALA A 125 7.85 0.68 -14.49
C ALA A 125 8.01 1.22 -15.92
N GLU A 126 8.90 0.60 -16.68
CA GLU A 126 9.16 0.98 -18.07
C GLU A 126 8.12 0.40 -19.03
N TYR A 127 7.61 -0.81 -18.76
CA TYR A 127 6.78 -1.59 -19.70
C TYR A 127 5.29 -1.58 -19.38
N ILE A 128 4.89 -1.01 -18.25
CA ILE A 128 3.49 -0.91 -17.80
C ILE A 128 3.22 0.48 -17.23
N SER A 129 1.95 0.83 -17.06
CA SER A 129 1.59 2.08 -16.37
C SER A 129 1.93 1.99 -14.88
N SER A 130 2.44 3.09 -14.31
CA SER A 130 2.75 3.17 -12.88
C SER A 130 2.25 4.48 -12.26
N ILE A 131 1.97 4.41 -10.96
CA ILE A 131 1.59 5.54 -10.13
C ILE A 131 2.49 5.50 -8.90
N THR A 132 3.15 6.61 -8.61
CA THR A 132 4.05 6.75 -7.46
C THR A 132 3.72 8.01 -6.67
N THR A 133 3.96 7.96 -5.37
CA THR A 133 3.93 9.13 -4.49
C THR A 133 5.18 9.98 -4.74
N ASP A 134 5.09 11.29 -4.56
CA ASP A 134 6.26 12.16 -4.51
C ASP A 134 7.01 11.96 -3.18
N ASN A 135 7.76 10.86 -3.13
CA ASN A 135 8.49 10.42 -1.94
C ASN A 135 9.57 11.43 -1.53
N TYR A 136 10.19 12.10 -2.51
CA TYR A 136 11.21 13.12 -2.26
C TYR A 136 10.60 14.33 -1.54
N MET A 137 9.56 14.91 -2.11
CA MET A 137 8.91 16.10 -1.53
C MET A 137 8.30 15.81 -0.15
N GLY A 138 7.66 14.65 0.01
CA GLY A 138 7.10 14.24 1.30
C GLY A 138 8.18 14.12 2.39
N SER A 139 9.33 13.52 2.06
CA SER A 139 10.46 13.40 2.99
C SER A 139 11.13 14.75 3.31
N LEU A 140 11.29 15.61 2.29
CA LEU A 140 11.78 16.98 2.48
C LEU A 140 10.90 17.76 3.46
N GLN A 141 9.58 17.67 3.30
CA GLN A 141 8.62 18.31 4.20
C GLN A 141 8.70 17.76 5.63
N ALA A 142 8.73 16.42 5.79
CA ALA A 142 8.86 15.76 7.09
C ALA A 142 10.14 16.18 7.82
N THR A 143 11.27 16.16 7.11
CA THR A 143 12.58 16.56 7.65
C THR A 143 12.61 18.04 8.03
N SER A 144 12.03 18.92 7.19
CA SER A 144 11.94 20.36 7.46
C SER A 144 11.11 20.67 8.70
N LEU A 145 10.04 19.90 8.98
CA LEU A 145 9.27 20.03 10.22
C LEU A 145 10.16 19.77 11.44
N LEU A 146 10.92 18.67 11.45
CA LEU A 146 11.80 18.30 12.56
C LEU A 146 12.94 19.32 12.76
N ILE A 147 13.47 19.91 11.68
CA ILE A 147 14.46 20.99 11.74
C ILE A 147 13.84 22.23 12.39
N ARG A 148 12.64 22.63 11.98
CA ARG A 148 11.90 23.78 12.53
C ARG A 148 11.65 23.62 14.03
N ASP A 149 11.39 22.39 14.48
CA ASP A 149 11.13 22.08 15.88
C ASP A 149 12.42 21.95 16.72
N LYS A 150 13.57 22.32 16.13
CA LYS A 150 14.88 22.45 16.78
C LYS A 150 15.33 21.18 17.51
N CYS A 151 15.18 20.03 16.85
CA CYS A 151 15.75 18.79 17.34
C CYS A 151 17.29 18.82 17.28
N ASP A 152 17.95 18.27 18.30
CA ASP A 152 19.41 18.22 18.38
C ASP A 152 19.99 17.18 17.41
N ILE A 153 19.25 16.14 17.13
CA ILE A 153 19.59 15.04 16.21
C ILE A 153 18.34 14.62 15.44
N LEU A 154 18.47 14.43 14.14
CA LEU A 154 17.42 13.85 13.29
C LEU A 154 17.75 12.40 12.96
N ILE A 155 16.76 11.51 13.06
CA ILE A 155 16.97 10.08 12.85
C ILE A 155 15.91 9.57 11.88
N HIS A 156 16.34 9.04 10.73
CA HIS A 156 15.44 8.38 9.78
C HIS A 156 15.50 6.87 9.96
N ILE A 157 14.32 6.25 10.15
CA ILE A 157 14.17 4.80 10.34
C ILE A 157 13.42 4.23 9.16
N ASN A 158 14.07 3.33 8.41
CA ASN A 158 13.50 2.75 7.19
C ASN A 158 13.98 1.30 6.99
N VAL A 159 13.43 0.65 5.98
CA VAL A 159 13.98 -0.57 5.41
C VAL A 159 15.13 -0.23 4.45
N ASN A 160 16.03 -1.17 4.25
CA ASN A 160 17.05 -1.03 3.20
C ASN A 160 16.41 -1.33 1.84
N VAL A 161 16.12 -0.27 1.08
CA VAL A 161 15.54 -0.37 -0.27
C VAL A 161 16.57 -0.05 -1.34
N GLU A 162 16.44 -0.67 -2.50
CA GLU A 162 17.28 -0.37 -3.66
C GLU A 162 17.01 1.05 -4.17
N LYS A 163 18.05 1.68 -4.74
CA LYS A 163 17.97 3.06 -5.27
C LYS A 163 16.99 3.23 -6.42
N THR A 164 16.61 2.15 -7.06
CA THR A 164 15.64 2.09 -8.16
C THR A 164 14.18 2.07 -7.68
N VAL A 165 13.96 1.87 -6.39
CA VAL A 165 12.60 1.86 -5.82
C VAL A 165 12.21 3.28 -5.42
N PRO A 166 11.01 3.79 -5.78
CA PRO A 166 10.59 5.16 -5.48
C PRO A 166 10.70 5.53 -3.99
N ALA A 167 10.46 4.59 -3.09
CA ALA A 167 10.59 4.78 -1.65
C ALA A 167 12.03 5.11 -1.19
N TYR A 168 13.08 4.85 -2.02
CA TYR A 168 14.45 5.29 -1.72
C TYR A 168 14.56 6.80 -1.63
N ASP A 169 13.74 7.52 -2.35
CA ASP A 169 13.73 8.99 -2.33
C ASP A 169 13.38 9.56 -0.95
N ARG A 170 12.72 8.79 -0.07
CA ARG A 170 12.54 9.19 1.34
C ARG A 170 13.87 9.28 2.06
N ILE A 171 14.77 8.30 1.83
CA ILE A 171 16.12 8.27 2.44
C ILE A 171 16.98 9.38 1.86
N ARG A 172 16.97 9.51 0.53
CA ARG A 172 17.77 10.51 -0.18
C ARG A 172 17.41 11.94 0.22
N ALA A 173 16.12 12.29 0.20
CA ALA A 173 15.67 13.62 0.56
C ALA A 173 15.92 13.95 2.03
N PHE A 174 15.78 13.01 2.95
CA PHE A 174 16.13 13.20 4.36
C PHE A 174 17.63 13.54 4.50
N GLU A 175 18.50 12.75 3.89
CA GLU A 175 19.94 12.95 3.96
C GLU A 175 20.37 14.28 3.32
N GLU A 176 19.88 14.60 2.13
CA GLU A 176 20.19 15.84 1.41
C GLU A 176 19.71 17.06 2.20
N THR A 177 18.49 17.02 2.76
CA THR A 177 17.95 18.11 3.57
C THR A 177 18.77 18.32 4.85
N CYS A 178 19.15 17.25 5.56
CA CYS A 178 19.99 17.39 6.75
C CYS A 178 21.37 17.98 6.42
N LYS A 179 21.97 17.60 5.29
CA LYS A 179 23.25 18.17 4.81
C LYS A 179 23.12 19.65 4.43
N GLU A 180 22.06 20.02 3.74
CA GLU A 180 21.79 21.39 3.33
C GLU A 180 21.66 22.32 4.53
N TYR A 181 20.89 21.91 5.53
CA TYR A 181 20.68 22.69 6.76
C TYR A 181 21.79 22.48 7.83
N GLN A 182 22.78 21.63 7.57
CA GLN A 182 23.90 21.31 8.45
C GLN A 182 23.47 20.83 9.84
N VAL A 183 22.39 20.06 9.91
CA VAL A 183 21.88 19.48 11.15
C VAL A 183 22.48 18.07 11.37
N PRO A 184 22.78 17.68 12.62
CA PRO A 184 23.21 16.32 12.91
C PRO A 184 22.12 15.33 12.56
N TYR A 185 22.49 14.21 11.91
CA TYR A 185 21.54 13.17 11.56
C TYR A 185 22.12 11.76 11.64
N ASP A 186 21.22 10.78 11.73
CA ASP A 186 21.52 9.35 11.66
C ASP A 186 20.47 8.66 10.78
N ILE A 187 20.84 7.56 10.14
CA ILE A 187 19.95 6.78 9.29
C ILE A 187 20.06 5.31 9.69
N ASP A 188 18.93 4.73 10.09
CA ASP A 188 18.81 3.33 10.45
C ASP A 188 17.97 2.58 9.43
N LEU A 189 18.61 1.75 8.61
CA LEU A 189 17.99 0.93 7.57
C LEU A 189 17.86 -0.54 7.98
N SER A 190 17.88 -0.83 9.27
CA SER A 190 17.85 -2.20 9.77
C SER A 190 16.44 -2.78 9.93
N VAL A 191 15.39 -2.00 9.60
CA VAL A 191 14.01 -2.53 9.66
C VAL A 191 13.87 -3.68 8.67
N SER A 192 13.43 -4.83 9.17
CA SER A 192 13.23 -6.05 8.38
C SER A 192 12.26 -6.97 9.10
N GLY A 193 11.51 -7.77 8.34
CA GLY A 193 10.55 -8.75 8.85
C GLY A 193 9.37 -8.93 7.92
N ASN A 194 8.72 -10.09 8.02
CA ASN A 194 7.58 -10.47 7.20
C ASN A 194 6.26 -10.43 7.99
N SER A 195 6.29 -10.01 9.24
CA SER A 195 5.11 -9.88 10.09
C SER A 195 5.17 -8.65 10.98
N TYR A 196 4.00 -8.18 11.42
CA TYR A 196 3.89 -7.07 12.37
C TYR A 196 4.77 -7.29 13.62
N GLN A 197 4.79 -8.51 14.18
CA GLN A 197 5.54 -8.81 15.39
C GLN A 197 7.06 -8.80 15.18
N GLU A 198 7.53 -9.30 14.05
CA GLU A 198 8.96 -9.25 13.71
C GLU A 198 9.44 -7.81 13.58
N ILE A 199 8.71 -6.98 12.84
CA ILE A 199 9.02 -5.56 12.67
C ILE A 199 8.98 -4.82 14.02
N LEU A 200 7.96 -5.05 14.85
CA LEU A 200 7.90 -4.46 16.18
C LEU A 200 9.12 -4.81 17.02
N ASN A 201 9.62 -6.04 16.94
CA ASN A 201 10.84 -6.44 17.66
C ASN A 201 12.08 -5.72 17.12
N VAL A 202 12.17 -5.45 15.82
CA VAL A 202 13.24 -4.65 15.23
C VAL A 202 13.13 -3.19 15.69
N ILE A 203 11.96 -2.57 15.57
CA ILE A 203 11.71 -1.18 16.01
C ILE A 203 12.04 -1.02 17.51
N ARG A 204 11.73 -2.02 18.35
CA ARG A 204 12.10 -2.00 19.78
C ARG A 204 13.61 -1.98 19.99
N ARG A 205 14.38 -2.75 19.22
CA ARG A 205 15.85 -2.72 19.28
C ARG A 205 16.42 -1.37 18.82
N ILE A 206 15.84 -0.80 17.76
CA ILE A 206 16.22 0.52 17.27
C ILE A 206 15.93 1.57 18.35
N PHE A 207 14.73 1.54 18.95
CA PHE A 207 14.34 2.44 20.04
C PHE A 207 15.34 2.38 21.22
N THR A 208 15.70 1.17 21.68
CA THR A 208 16.68 0.99 22.77
C THR A 208 18.04 1.58 22.40
N ARG A 209 18.53 1.34 21.18
CA ARG A 209 19.79 1.87 20.68
C ARG A 209 19.80 3.41 20.61
N ILE A 210 18.70 4.02 20.16
CA ILE A 210 18.54 5.48 20.10
C ILE A 210 18.59 6.08 21.51
N GLU A 211 17.94 5.47 22.47
CA GLU A 211 17.94 5.91 23.85
C GLU A 211 19.33 5.86 24.48
N GLU A 212 20.11 4.81 24.20
CA GLU A 212 21.49 4.65 24.68
C GLU A 212 22.46 5.63 23.99
N LYS A 213 22.28 5.85 22.69
CA LYS A 213 23.19 6.69 21.87
C LYS A 213 22.95 8.19 22.08
N TYR A 214 21.70 8.60 22.32
CA TYR A 214 21.30 10.00 22.40
C TYR A 214 20.51 10.36 23.68
N PRO A 215 21.03 10.08 24.90
CA PRO A 215 20.22 10.11 26.14
C PRO A 215 19.71 11.48 26.52
N ASN A 216 20.42 12.55 26.18
CA ASN A 216 20.11 13.93 26.62
C ASN A 216 19.82 14.88 25.45
N GLN A 217 19.51 14.34 24.27
CA GLN A 217 19.24 15.13 23.08
C GLN A 217 17.76 15.14 22.77
N LYS A 218 17.25 16.25 22.23
CA LYS A 218 15.95 16.30 21.61
C LYS A 218 16.03 15.59 20.25
N LYS A 219 15.28 14.52 20.09
CA LYS A 219 15.33 13.61 18.95
C LYS A 219 14.17 13.88 18.01
N GLY A 220 14.44 14.20 16.76
CA GLY A 220 13.49 14.22 15.68
C GLY A 220 13.50 12.88 14.94
N ILE A 221 12.44 12.10 15.08
CA ILE A 221 12.37 10.74 14.48
C ILE A 221 11.44 10.80 13.27
N PHE A 222 11.99 10.49 12.10
CA PHE A 222 11.20 10.29 10.88
C PHE A 222 11.16 8.80 10.54
N LEU A 223 9.97 8.20 10.61
CA LEU A 223 9.77 6.80 10.24
C LEU A 223 9.16 6.69 8.84
N ALA A 224 9.57 5.64 8.14
CA ALA A 224 9.22 5.40 6.74
C ALA A 224 7.71 5.34 6.46
N ASN A 225 6.90 5.00 7.46
CA ASN A 225 5.44 4.95 7.36
C ASN A 225 4.78 5.08 8.74
N ASP A 226 3.46 5.33 8.74
CA ASP A 226 2.69 5.51 9.97
C ASP A 226 2.58 4.24 10.82
N THR A 227 2.63 3.06 10.23
CA THR A 227 2.64 1.81 11.00
C THR A 227 3.89 1.73 11.88
N TYR A 228 5.06 2.07 11.33
CA TYR A 228 6.30 2.11 12.11
C TYR A 228 6.30 3.26 13.12
N ALA A 229 5.75 4.42 12.74
CA ALA A 229 5.60 5.56 13.65
C ALA A 229 4.73 5.20 14.86
N ASN A 230 3.63 4.52 14.65
CA ASN A 230 2.75 4.06 15.73
C ASN A 230 3.44 3.02 16.63
N MET A 231 4.19 2.07 16.05
CA MET A 231 4.99 1.13 16.85
C MET A 231 5.99 1.87 17.75
N PHE A 232 6.71 2.85 17.19
CA PHE A 232 7.69 3.64 17.91
C PHE A 232 7.04 4.51 19.00
N LEU A 233 5.92 5.16 18.69
CA LEU A 233 5.12 5.93 19.63
C LEU A 233 4.68 5.10 20.84
N ASN A 234 4.18 3.89 20.59
CA ASN A 234 3.77 2.97 21.65
C ASN A 234 4.95 2.58 22.55
N LEU A 235 6.17 2.42 22.02
CA LEU A 235 7.36 2.15 22.83
C LEU A 235 7.75 3.36 23.70
N ILE A 236 7.58 4.58 23.20
CA ILE A 236 7.74 5.81 24.01
C ILE A 236 6.76 5.79 25.18
N PHE A 237 5.45 5.57 24.91
CA PHE A 237 4.45 5.51 25.96
C PHE A 237 4.67 4.37 26.95
N GLN A 238 5.12 3.20 26.49
CA GLN A 238 5.45 2.08 27.38
C GLN A 238 6.60 2.42 28.34
N LYS A 239 7.59 3.17 27.88
CA LYS A 239 8.75 3.56 28.70
C LYS A 239 8.45 4.72 29.63
N TYR A 240 7.80 5.78 29.16
CA TYR A 240 7.68 7.05 29.85
C TYR A 240 6.29 7.29 30.47
N GLY A 241 5.25 6.59 29.98
CA GLY A 241 3.87 6.85 30.37
C GLY A 241 3.24 8.10 29.74
N TYR A 242 4.02 8.88 29.01
CA TYR A 242 3.61 10.09 28.30
C TYR A 242 4.54 10.33 27.10
N PHE A 243 4.24 11.32 26.25
CA PHE A 243 5.12 11.73 25.15
C PHE A 243 6.06 12.83 25.66
N PRO A 244 7.39 12.57 25.78
CA PRO A 244 8.34 13.53 26.33
C PRO A 244 8.66 14.65 25.33
N ASP A 245 8.92 15.87 25.82
CA ASP A 245 9.36 17.02 24.98
C ASP A 245 10.74 16.79 24.29
N THR A 246 11.43 15.74 24.67
CA THR A 246 12.70 15.31 24.05
C THR A 246 12.50 14.47 22.79
N TYR A 247 11.29 14.31 22.33
CA TYR A 247 10.94 13.62 21.10
C TYR A 247 10.04 14.48 20.21
N GLU A 248 10.31 14.45 18.91
CA GLU A 248 9.39 14.79 17.84
C GLU A 248 9.28 13.61 16.91
N LEU A 249 8.08 13.28 16.45
CA LEU A 249 7.83 12.09 15.65
C LEU A 249 7.05 12.43 14.39
N VAL A 250 7.55 11.99 13.23
CA VAL A 250 6.86 12.13 11.95
C VAL A 250 6.79 10.76 11.28
N GLY A 251 5.60 10.38 10.84
CA GLY A 251 5.35 9.23 9.96
C GLY A 251 5.27 9.65 8.50
N PHE A 252 4.75 8.75 7.69
CA PHE A 252 4.46 8.96 6.27
C PHE A 252 3.19 8.17 5.94
N ASP A 253 2.46 8.55 4.89
CA ASP A 253 1.23 7.97 4.32
C ASP A 253 -0.06 8.65 4.76
N ASN A 254 -0.12 9.34 5.90
CA ASN A 254 -1.34 9.92 6.46
C ASN A 254 -2.48 8.88 6.60
N SER A 255 -2.13 7.70 7.07
CA SER A 255 -3.09 6.63 7.30
C SER A 255 -3.94 6.87 8.57
N PRO A 256 -5.12 6.22 8.75
CA PRO A 256 -5.98 6.46 9.91
C PRO A 256 -5.31 6.25 11.28
N ILE A 257 -4.22 5.48 11.34
CA ILE A 257 -3.46 5.24 12.56
C ILE A 257 -2.62 6.45 13.01
N ALA A 258 -2.44 7.44 12.13
CA ALA A 258 -1.68 8.67 12.42
C ALA A 258 -2.50 9.74 13.15
N SER A 259 -3.83 9.53 13.32
CA SER A 259 -4.77 10.48 13.93
C SER A 259 -5.13 10.14 15.38
#